data_15e09b9802a2d2c6c983ab69753e4ac6
#
_entry.id   15e09b9802a2d2c6c983ab69753e4ac6
#
_cell.length_a   1.000
_cell.length_b   1.000
_cell.length_c   1.000
_cell.angle_alpha   90.00
_cell.angle_beta   90.00
_cell.angle_gamma   90.00
#
_symmetry.space_group_name_H-M   'P 1'
#
loop_
_entity.id
_entity.type
_entity.pdbx_description
1 polymer ?
#
loop_
_entity_poly.entity_id
_entity_poly.type
_entity_poly.pdbx_seq_one_letter_code
_entity_poly.pdbx_strand_id
1 'polypeptide(L)'
;MSDEVSTIFYKPFKDAKPYKDDTGIDYKPFYLPYYLLNLEEWLAFLMASDRAQKPFWDKVLQMTYKFYSIFNCEQKNDKKCEFEFINYFKWKILGIIDLILSQLESDTAKITAARGIAGRCLNIINALSKNEELIKFISEISSRCGLIYGNNNSELQDFTNEQRTNIDEDLAWKIEEIKLTHGNYYDYKFLNTAVEMVLLEEEARGNARIREFTSTMLTRLDFFLNNNECRFMRESEQKYDNTSTYLREMFHIGANEQNNQLITIDSSEVGTDVLELMTSVVSRMIYDYRKEKIGPDRRQQPVHLLLDEAHRYIRKDAQYILRENIFEKIAREGRKYSLFLVVSSQRPSELSDTVLSQCANFIVHRIQNEVDLKYVYAILPYFSEDFITKIKQSVPGEALIFGNCVPMPLQVQVIQAKPDPNSKNCNVEEEWFRQQ
;
A
#
# COMPACT_ATOMS: atom_id res chain seq x y z
N MET A 1 32.26 0.09 28.25
CA MET A 1 31.82 -0.60 27.05
C MET A 1 30.74 0.26 26.42
N SER A 2 31.11 1.08 25.48
CA SER A 2 30.15 1.78 24.62
C SER A 2 29.89 0.86 23.43
N ASP A 3 29.01 -0.12 23.60
CA ASP A 3 28.45 -0.79 22.45
C ASP A 3 27.61 0.26 21.71
N GLU A 4 28.20 0.83 20.68
CA GLU A 4 27.50 1.77 19.81
C GLU A 4 26.33 1.01 19.18
N VAL A 5 25.11 1.49 19.46
CA VAL A 5 23.92 0.96 18.82
C VAL A 5 24.01 1.23 17.32
N SER A 6 24.13 0.19 16.54
CA SER A 6 24.13 0.32 15.08
C SER A 6 22.75 0.77 14.59
N THR A 7 22.68 1.94 13.97
CA THR A 7 21.43 2.54 13.50
C THR A 7 21.43 2.72 12.00
N ILE A 8 20.31 2.40 11.35
CA ILE A 8 20.03 2.76 9.96
C ILE A 8 18.91 3.78 9.93
N PHE A 9 19.10 4.82 9.14
CA PHE A 9 18.09 5.82 8.86
C PHE A 9 17.55 5.66 7.45
N TYR A 10 16.23 5.52 7.33
CA TYR A 10 15.52 5.47 6.07
C TYR A 10 14.62 6.69 5.91
N LYS A 11 14.42 7.11 4.67
CA LYS A 11 13.45 8.14 4.31
C LYS A 11 12.72 7.75 3.03
N PRO A 12 11.38 7.89 2.96
CA PRO A 12 10.64 7.77 1.70
C PRO A 12 11.00 8.93 0.77
N PHE A 13 11.89 8.70 -0.18
CA PHE A 13 12.35 9.75 -1.08
C PHE A 13 11.38 10.00 -2.23
N LYS A 14 11.17 11.30 -2.53
CA LYS A 14 10.50 11.75 -3.74
C LYS A 14 11.39 11.59 -4.98
N ASP A 15 12.71 11.65 -4.82
CA ASP A 15 13.71 11.70 -5.91
C ASP A 15 14.69 10.51 -5.97
N ALA A 16 14.47 9.44 -5.23
CA ALA A 16 15.28 8.21 -5.23
C ALA A 16 16.82 8.40 -5.09
N LYS A 17 17.29 9.49 -4.46
CA LYS A 17 18.72 9.72 -4.21
C LYS A 17 19.01 9.73 -2.71
N PRO A 18 20.17 9.19 -2.26
CA PRO A 18 20.61 9.32 -0.89
C PRO A 18 20.68 10.81 -0.50
N TYR A 19 20.15 11.13 0.67
CA TYR A 19 20.07 12.50 1.15
C TYR A 19 20.82 12.62 2.48
N LYS A 20 21.66 13.63 2.57
CA LYS A 20 22.25 14.06 3.85
C LYS A 20 21.56 15.34 4.28
N ASP A 21 21.01 15.31 5.47
CA ASP A 21 20.45 16.54 6.05
C ASP A 21 21.55 17.44 6.62
N ASP A 22 21.16 18.63 7.08
CA ASP A 22 22.07 19.61 7.70
C ASP A 22 22.70 19.10 8.99
N THR A 23 22.19 18.01 9.57
CA THR A 23 22.73 17.35 10.77
C THR A 23 23.78 16.28 10.44
N GLY A 24 24.00 16.00 9.16
CA GLY A 24 24.96 15.01 8.67
C GLY A 24 24.47 13.56 8.71
N ILE A 25 23.17 13.32 8.98
CA ILE A 25 22.56 12.00 8.93
C ILE A 25 22.48 11.55 7.48
N ASP A 26 23.00 10.35 7.18
CA ASP A 26 22.93 9.72 5.87
C ASP A 26 21.69 8.83 5.78
N TYR A 27 20.68 9.30 5.07
CA TYR A 27 19.44 8.58 4.87
C TYR A 27 19.55 7.64 3.69
N LYS A 28 19.16 6.39 3.89
CA LYS A 28 18.93 5.43 2.80
C LYS A 28 17.50 5.56 2.26
N PRO A 29 17.27 5.28 0.98
CA PRO A 29 15.93 5.28 0.44
C PRO A 29 15.08 4.18 1.09
N PHE A 30 13.88 4.57 1.56
CA PHE A 30 12.87 3.64 2.03
C PHE A 30 11.96 3.26 0.87
N TYR A 31 11.71 1.98 0.71
CA TYR A 31 10.77 1.44 -0.27
C TYR A 31 9.70 0.60 0.41
N LEU A 32 8.45 0.76 -0.04
CA LEU A 32 7.33 -0.12 0.29
C LEU A 32 6.72 -0.63 -1.01
N PRO A 33 7.18 -1.77 -1.56
CA PRO A 33 6.73 -2.24 -2.85
C PRO A 33 5.22 -2.50 -2.91
N TYR A 34 4.52 -1.85 -3.84
CA TYR A 34 3.06 -1.93 -4.03
C TYR A 34 2.54 -3.36 -4.23
N TYR A 35 3.32 -4.25 -4.84
CA TYR A 35 2.93 -5.65 -5.07
C TYR A 35 2.96 -6.53 -3.81
N LEU A 36 3.50 -6.02 -2.70
CA LEU A 36 3.43 -6.64 -1.38
C LEU A 36 2.18 -6.23 -0.59
N LEU A 37 1.39 -5.28 -1.09
CA LEU A 37 0.11 -4.93 -0.52
C LEU A 37 -0.90 -6.04 -0.80
N ASN A 38 -1.72 -6.37 0.19
CA ASN A 38 -2.86 -7.24 -0.01
C ASN A 38 -4.06 -6.48 -0.60
N LEU A 39 -5.11 -7.20 -0.98
CA LEU A 39 -6.29 -6.61 -1.61
C LEU A 39 -6.96 -5.56 -0.71
N GLU A 40 -7.08 -5.81 0.60
CA GLU A 40 -7.70 -4.86 1.55
C GLU A 40 -6.88 -3.57 1.69
N GLU A 41 -5.56 -3.68 1.68
CA GLU A 41 -4.65 -2.53 1.72
C GLU A 41 -4.72 -1.69 0.45
N TRP A 42 -4.84 -2.34 -0.71
CA TRP A 42 -5.12 -1.65 -1.96
C TRP A 42 -6.46 -0.91 -1.94
N LEU A 43 -7.53 -1.57 -1.47
CA LEU A 43 -8.85 -0.95 -1.36
C LEU A 43 -8.85 0.24 -0.40
N ALA A 44 -8.15 0.11 0.70
CA ALA A 44 -7.96 1.18 1.66
C ALA A 44 -7.25 2.39 1.03
N PHE A 45 -6.13 2.16 0.35
CA PHE A 45 -5.37 3.20 -0.33
C PHE A 45 -6.19 3.92 -1.42
N LEU A 46 -6.97 3.15 -2.18
CA LEU A 46 -7.84 3.66 -3.24
C LEU A 46 -9.15 4.26 -2.71
N MET A 47 -9.38 4.25 -1.39
CA MET A 47 -10.64 4.65 -0.75
C MET A 47 -11.86 3.93 -1.35
N ALA A 48 -11.69 2.66 -1.66
CA ALA A 48 -12.66 1.84 -2.34
C ALA A 48 -13.70 1.25 -1.37
N SER A 49 -14.95 1.15 -1.83
CA SER A 49 -16.01 0.46 -1.11
C SER A 49 -16.01 -1.04 -1.40
N ASP A 50 -16.48 -1.84 -0.42
CA ASP A 50 -16.43 -3.30 -0.53
C ASP A 50 -17.36 -3.92 -1.56
N ARG A 51 -18.43 -3.24 -1.95
CA ARG A 51 -19.51 -3.88 -2.72
C ARG A 51 -19.13 -4.13 -4.17
N ALA A 52 -19.08 -3.05 -4.96
CA ALA A 52 -18.80 -3.17 -6.40
C ALA A 52 -17.30 -2.99 -6.72
N GLN A 53 -16.59 -2.17 -5.94
CA GLN A 53 -15.22 -1.79 -6.23
C GLN A 53 -14.20 -2.89 -5.87
N LYS A 54 -14.47 -3.68 -4.82
CA LYS A 54 -13.57 -4.79 -4.43
C LYS A 54 -13.46 -5.88 -5.52
N PRO A 55 -14.57 -6.44 -6.03
CA PRO A 55 -14.49 -7.40 -7.13
C PRO A 55 -13.88 -6.81 -8.41
N PHE A 56 -14.15 -5.53 -8.68
CA PHE A 56 -13.57 -4.83 -9.81
C PHE A 56 -12.05 -4.73 -9.66
N TRP A 57 -11.55 -4.27 -8.51
CA TRP A 57 -10.12 -4.11 -8.28
C TRP A 57 -9.37 -5.45 -8.28
N ASP A 58 -9.96 -6.50 -7.73
CA ASP A 58 -9.38 -7.84 -7.82
C ASP A 58 -9.19 -8.27 -9.27
N LYS A 59 -10.20 -8.06 -10.14
CA LYS A 59 -10.08 -8.31 -11.58
C LYS A 59 -8.98 -7.47 -12.24
N VAL A 60 -8.84 -6.20 -11.84
CA VAL A 60 -7.77 -5.33 -12.36
C VAL A 60 -6.40 -5.86 -11.99
N LEU A 61 -6.18 -6.27 -10.75
CA LEU A 61 -4.90 -6.85 -10.32
C LEU A 61 -4.59 -8.16 -11.06
N GLN A 62 -5.59 -9.04 -11.21
CA GLN A 62 -5.43 -10.29 -11.98
C GLN A 62 -5.07 -9.98 -13.44
N MET A 63 -5.75 -9.04 -14.08
CA MET A 63 -5.49 -8.62 -15.46
C MET A 63 -4.10 -7.99 -15.60
N THR A 64 -3.69 -7.16 -14.65
CA THR A 64 -2.35 -6.55 -14.62
C THR A 64 -1.26 -7.63 -14.59
N TYR A 65 -1.45 -8.64 -13.75
CA TYR A 65 -0.50 -9.75 -13.65
C TYR A 65 -0.46 -10.61 -14.90
N LYS A 66 -1.62 -10.85 -15.56
CA LYS A 66 -1.68 -11.54 -16.86
C LYS A 66 -0.89 -10.76 -17.92
N PHE A 67 -1.12 -9.45 -18.03
CA PHE A 67 -0.34 -8.63 -18.97
C PHE A 67 1.15 -8.69 -18.66
N TYR A 68 1.53 -8.53 -17.39
CA TYR A 68 2.92 -8.67 -17.00
C TYR A 68 3.50 -10.03 -17.39
N SER A 69 2.79 -11.13 -17.14
CA SER A 69 3.25 -12.48 -17.47
C SER A 69 3.43 -12.71 -18.96
N ILE A 70 2.56 -12.14 -19.79
CA ILE A 70 2.65 -12.24 -21.26
C ILE A 70 3.83 -11.41 -21.79
N PHE A 71 4.06 -10.20 -21.23
CA PHE A 71 5.09 -9.29 -21.73
C PHE A 71 6.47 -9.53 -21.11
N ASN A 72 6.56 -10.20 -19.97
CA ASN A 72 7.81 -10.46 -19.28
C ASN A 72 8.41 -11.84 -19.62
N CYS A 73 8.17 -12.32 -20.82
CA CYS A 73 8.96 -13.43 -21.33
C CYS A 73 10.43 -12.99 -21.34
N GLU A 74 11.27 -13.61 -20.53
CA GLU A 74 12.68 -13.23 -20.33
C GLU A 74 13.52 -13.23 -21.62
N GLN A 75 12.98 -13.77 -22.70
CA GLN A 75 13.58 -13.80 -24.02
C GLN A 75 12.83 -12.86 -24.97
N LYS A 76 13.17 -11.57 -24.90
CA LYS A 76 12.59 -10.47 -25.72
C LYS A 76 12.56 -10.65 -27.24
N ASN A 77 12.99 -11.78 -27.77
CA ASN A 77 12.99 -12.13 -29.19
C ASN A 77 12.19 -13.41 -29.50
N ASP A 78 11.36 -13.88 -28.58
CA ASP A 78 10.65 -15.12 -28.82
C ASP A 78 9.33 -14.83 -29.55
N LYS A 79 9.29 -15.22 -30.84
CA LYS A 79 8.07 -15.21 -31.68
C LYS A 79 6.90 -15.91 -31.01
N LYS A 80 7.17 -16.80 -30.07
CA LYS A 80 6.16 -17.50 -29.28
C LYS A 80 5.40 -16.56 -28.36
N CYS A 81 6.10 -15.67 -27.64
CA CYS A 81 5.46 -14.70 -26.74
C CYS A 81 4.60 -13.69 -27.52
N GLU A 82 5.06 -13.26 -28.68
CA GLU A 82 4.27 -12.39 -29.56
C GLU A 82 3.00 -13.11 -30.06
N PHE A 83 3.11 -14.36 -30.43
CA PHE A 83 1.95 -15.16 -30.83
C PHE A 83 0.97 -15.36 -29.66
N GLU A 84 1.45 -15.71 -28.47
CA GLU A 84 0.62 -15.85 -27.26
C GLU A 84 -0.14 -14.56 -26.94
N PHE A 85 0.53 -13.42 -27.04
CA PHE A 85 -0.08 -12.10 -26.85
C PHE A 85 -1.17 -11.82 -27.89
N ILE A 86 -0.87 -11.99 -29.19
CA ILE A 86 -1.82 -11.72 -30.25
C ILE A 86 -3.03 -12.66 -30.12
N ASN A 87 -2.79 -13.94 -29.88
CA ASN A 87 -3.85 -14.95 -29.74
C ASN A 87 -4.78 -14.61 -28.55
N TYR A 88 -4.21 -14.31 -27.38
CA TYR A 88 -4.98 -13.98 -26.19
C TYR A 88 -5.82 -12.71 -26.39
N PHE A 89 -5.24 -11.66 -26.96
CA PHE A 89 -5.98 -10.42 -27.19
C PHE A 89 -7.08 -10.56 -28.23
N LYS A 90 -6.85 -11.26 -29.33
CA LYS A 90 -7.91 -11.57 -30.32
C LYS A 90 -9.06 -12.33 -29.65
N TRP A 91 -8.75 -13.38 -28.89
CA TRP A 91 -9.73 -14.16 -28.14
C TRP A 91 -10.54 -13.28 -27.17
N LYS A 92 -9.87 -12.42 -26.42
CA LYS A 92 -10.50 -11.52 -25.45
C LYS A 92 -11.42 -10.50 -26.09
N ILE A 93 -10.96 -9.85 -27.15
CA ILE A 93 -11.74 -8.85 -27.90
C ILE A 93 -12.99 -9.48 -28.54
N LEU A 94 -12.85 -10.64 -29.15
CA LEU A 94 -13.99 -11.37 -29.73
C LEU A 94 -15.00 -11.76 -28.63
N GLY A 95 -14.54 -12.21 -27.48
CA GLY A 95 -15.43 -12.50 -26.34
C GLY A 95 -16.21 -11.29 -25.85
N ILE A 96 -15.60 -10.11 -25.81
CA ILE A 96 -16.26 -8.85 -25.46
C ILE A 96 -17.31 -8.47 -26.52
N ILE A 97 -16.98 -8.60 -27.79
CA ILE A 97 -17.90 -8.30 -28.89
C ILE A 97 -19.12 -9.22 -28.83
N ASP A 98 -18.93 -10.52 -28.59
CA ASP A 98 -20.05 -11.47 -28.50
C ASP A 98 -20.99 -11.15 -27.35
N LEU A 99 -20.43 -10.79 -26.18
CA LEU A 99 -21.26 -10.38 -25.05
C LEU A 99 -22.17 -9.22 -25.44
N ILE A 100 -21.67 -8.25 -26.20
CA ILE A 100 -22.46 -7.12 -26.68
C ILE A 100 -23.48 -7.52 -27.72
N LEU A 101 -23.08 -8.31 -28.68
CA LEU A 101 -24.00 -8.80 -29.74
C LEU A 101 -25.16 -9.62 -29.14
N SER A 102 -24.90 -10.33 -28.05
CA SER A 102 -25.92 -11.13 -27.35
C SER A 102 -26.90 -10.32 -26.48
N GLN A 103 -26.52 -9.15 -25.99
CA GLN A 103 -27.33 -8.38 -25.04
C GLN A 103 -28.15 -7.27 -25.68
N LEU A 104 -27.78 -6.79 -26.84
CA LEU A 104 -28.46 -5.71 -27.53
C LEU A 104 -29.43 -6.28 -28.57
N GLU A 105 -30.65 -5.74 -28.61
CA GLU A 105 -31.67 -6.19 -29.57
C GLU A 105 -31.50 -5.52 -30.96
N SER A 106 -31.19 -4.22 -30.95
CA SER A 106 -31.09 -3.42 -32.17
C SER A 106 -29.73 -3.57 -32.84
N ASP A 107 -29.71 -3.89 -34.14
CA ASP A 107 -28.51 -3.98 -34.95
C ASP A 107 -27.69 -2.68 -34.96
N THR A 108 -28.36 -1.53 -35.00
CA THR A 108 -27.67 -0.23 -34.91
C THR A 108 -26.97 -0.05 -33.57
N ALA A 109 -27.62 -0.48 -32.47
CA ALA A 109 -27.02 -0.43 -31.15
C ALA A 109 -25.82 -1.36 -31.03
N LYS A 110 -25.91 -2.60 -31.58
CA LYS A 110 -24.82 -3.57 -31.62
C LYS A 110 -23.59 -3.02 -32.34
N ILE A 111 -23.77 -2.48 -33.53
CA ILE A 111 -22.71 -1.92 -34.37
C ILE A 111 -22.07 -0.72 -33.70
N THR A 112 -22.89 0.18 -33.13
CA THR A 112 -22.38 1.37 -32.43
C THR A 112 -21.55 0.99 -31.20
N ALA A 113 -22.01 0.03 -30.41
CA ALA A 113 -21.31 -0.49 -29.26
C ALA A 113 -20.00 -1.19 -29.66
N ALA A 114 -20.03 -2.06 -30.66
CA ALA A 114 -18.84 -2.77 -31.18
C ALA A 114 -17.77 -1.79 -31.71
N ARG A 115 -18.18 -0.73 -32.40
CA ARG A 115 -17.30 0.36 -32.84
C ARG A 115 -16.64 1.08 -31.68
N GLY A 116 -17.42 1.43 -30.65
CA GLY A 116 -16.91 2.07 -29.45
C GLY A 116 -15.86 1.21 -28.72
N ILE A 117 -16.11 -0.10 -28.65
CA ILE A 117 -15.17 -1.06 -28.08
C ILE A 117 -13.90 -1.18 -28.92
N ALA A 118 -14.03 -1.34 -30.23
CA ALA A 118 -12.88 -1.41 -31.11
C ALA A 118 -11.97 -0.18 -30.94
N GLY A 119 -12.53 1.03 -30.85
CA GLY A 119 -11.75 2.24 -30.60
C GLY A 119 -11.01 2.22 -29.27
N ARG A 120 -11.63 1.71 -28.20
CA ARG A 120 -10.97 1.58 -26.89
C ARG A 120 -9.93 0.47 -26.87
N CYS A 121 -10.20 -0.67 -27.49
CA CYS A 121 -9.22 -1.74 -27.68
C CYS A 121 -7.98 -1.25 -28.44
N LEU A 122 -8.16 -0.39 -29.44
CA LEU A 122 -7.05 0.22 -30.17
C LEU A 122 -6.17 1.06 -29.25
N ASN A 123 -6.76 1.86 -28.34
CA ASN A 123 -6.01 2.64 -27.36
C ASN A 123 -5.23 1.73 -26.39
N ILE A 124 -5.84 0.64 -25.95
CA ILE A 124 -5.21 -0.37 -25.08
C ILE A 124 -3.99 -0.99 -25.78
N ILE A 125 -4.15 -1.45 -27.03
CA ILE A 125 -3.04 -2.07 -27.78
C ILE A 125 -1.92 -1.06 -28.05
N ASN A 126 -2.25 0.17 -28.42
CA ASN A 126 -1.25 1.21 -28.63
C ASN A 126 -0.45 1.53 -27.33
N ALA A 127 -1.08 1.43 -26.18
CA ALA A 127 -0.41 1.61 -24.89
C ALA A 127 0.49 0.43 -24.51
N LEU A 128 0.13 -0.79 -24.91
CA LEU A 128 0.86 -2.00 -24.55
C LEU A 128 2.04 -2.31 -25.49
N SER A 129 1.80 -2.41 -26.78
CA SER A 129 2.80 -2.99 -27.70
C SER A 129 2.89 -2.35 -29.08
N LYS A 130 1.91 -1.58 -29.50
CA LYS A 130 1.77 -1.08 -30.89
C LYS A 130 1.88 -2.19 -31.94
N ASN A 131 1.40 -3.39 -31.62
CA ASN A 131 1.48 -4.54 -32.50
C ASN A 131 0.62 -4.31 -33.75
N GLU A 132 1.24 -4.36 -34.95
CA GLU A 132 0.60 -4.05 -36.24
C GLU A 132 -0.51 -5.02 -36.56
N GLU A 133 -0.36 -6.31 -36.23
CA GLU A 133 -1.38 -7.34 -36.54
C GLU A 133 -2.64 -7.10 -35.71
N LEU A 134 -2.52 -6.78 -34.41
CA LEU A 134 -3.67 -6.45 -33.58
C LEU A 134 -4.32 -5.13 -34.00
N ILE A 135 -3.53 -4.11 -34.34
CA ILE A 135 -4.04 -2.84 -34.86
C ILE A 135 -4.85 -3.08 -36.14
N LYS A 136 -4.34 -3.89 -37.08
CA LYS A 136 -5.04 -4.27 -38.30
C LYS A 136 -6.35 -5.00 -37.97
N PHE A 137 -6.30 -6.02 -37.12
CA PHE A 137 -7.47 -6.78 -36.66
C PHE A 137 -8.57 -5.87 -36.10
N ILE A 138 -8.22 -4.95 -35.20
CA ILE A 138 -9.18 -4.00 -34.60
C ILE A 138 -9.71 -3.00 -35.65
N SER A 139 -8.86 -2.56 -36.57
CA SER A 139 -9.26 -1.67 -37.66
C SER A 139 -10.24 -2.34 -38.61
N GLU A 140 -10.08 -3.64 -38.86
CA GLU A 140 -11.03 -4.44 -39.62
C GLU A 140 -12.39 -4.56 -38.92
N ILE A 141 -12.41 -4.79 -37.60
CA ILE A 141 -13.66 -4.72 -36.81
C ILE A 141 -14.32 -3.35 -36.96
N SER A 142 -13.57 -2.28 -36.81
CA SER A 142 -14.08 -0.91 -36.92
C SER A 142 -14.64 -0.60 -38.28
N SER A 143 -14.03 -1.11 -39.37
CA SER A 143 -14.49 -0.89 -40.75
C SER A 143 -15.81 -1.59 -41.03
N ARG A 144 -16.03 -2.77 -40.44
CA ARG A 144 -17.28 -3.53 -40.56
C ARG A 144 -18.41 -2.98 -39.71
N CYS A 145 -18.08 -2.13 -38.74
CA CYS A 145 -19.03 -1.35 -37.95
C CYS A 145 -19.44 -0.02 -38.62
N GLY A 146 -19.19 0.17 -39.93
CA GLY A 146 -19.58 1.37 -40.67
C GLY A 146 -21.10 1.48 -40.80
N LEU A 147 -21.64 2.67 -40.60
CA LEU A 147 -23.06 3.00 -40.82
C LEU A 147 -23.34 3.24 -42.31
N ILE A 148 -23.11 2.23 -43.15
CA ILE A 148 -23.50 2.27 -44.55
C ILE A 148 -24.84 1.53 -44.67
N TYR A 149 -25.75 2.04 -45.49
CA TYR A 149 -27.05 1.45 -45.76
C TYR A 149 -26.94 -0.04 -46.03
N GLY A 150 -27.37 -0.87 -45.08
CA GLY A 150 -27.34 -2.33 -45.17
C GLY A 150 -27.08 -2.96 -43.80
N ASN A 151 -27.34 -4.24 -43.72
CA ASN A 151 -27.31 -5.03 -42.49
C ASN A 151 -25.86 -5.41 -42.11
N ASN A 152 -25.07 -4.46 -41.61
CA ASN A 152 -23.66 -4.66 -41.27
C ASN A 152 -23.45 -5.59 -40.08
N ASN A 153 -24.51 -5.99 -39.34
CA ASN A 153 -24.41 -6.92 -38.23
C ASN A 153 -24.02 -8.34 -38.71
N SER A 154 -24.53 -8.78 -39.86
CA SER A 154 -24.12 -10.06 -40.45
C SER A 154 -22.66 -10.09 -40.88
N GLU A 155 -22.16 -9.00 -41.47
CA GLU A 155 -20.75 -8.90 -41.88
C GLU A 155 -19.81 -8.92 -40.68
N LEU A 156 -20.21 -8.28 -39.56
CA LEU A 156 -19.44 -8.32 -38.32
C LEU A 156 -19.46 -9.74 -37.71
N GLN A 157 -20.60 -10.41 -37.69
CA GLN A 157 -20.72 -11.78 -37.20
C GLN A 157 -19.90 -12.76 -38.04
N ASP A 158 -19.99 -12.67 -39.39
CA ASP A 158 -19.22 -13.51 -40.28
C ASP A 158 -17.72 -13.34 -40.08
N PHE A 159 -17.27 -12.10 -39.92
CA PHE A 159 -15.87 -11.81 -39.62
C PHE A 159 -15.45 -12.37 -38.25
N THR A 160 -16.24 -12.17 -37.20
CA THR A 160 -15.90 -12.69 -35.86
C THR A 160 -15.85 -14.21 -35.85
N ASN A 161 -16.75 -14.88 -36.57
CA ASN A 161 -16.74 -16.34 -36.72
C ASN A 161 -15.51 -16.83 -37.49
N GLU A 162 -15.13 -16.17 -38.58
CA GLU A 162 -13.92 -16.47 -39.33
C GLU A 162 -12.66 -16.34 -38.47
N GLN A 163 -12.54 -15.23 -37.73
CA GLN A 163 -11.37 -14.99 -36.88
C GLN A 163 -11.24 -16.00 -35.73
N ARG A 164 -12.34 -16.54 -35.20
CA ARG A 164 -12.33 -17.60 -34.19
C ARG A 164 -11.67 -18.88 -34.64
N THR A 165 -11.84 -19.25 -35.92
CA THR A 165 -11.19 -20.45 -36.44
C THR A 165 -9.66 -20.39 -36.43
N ASN A 166 -9.12 -19.16 -36.32
CA ASN A 166 -7.69 -18.90 -36.32
C ASN A 166 -7.11 -18.71 -34.89
N ILE A 167 -7.94 -18.84 -33.84
CA ILE A 167 -7.54 -18.67 -32.44
C ILE A 167 -7.26 -20.04 -31.80
N ASP A 168 -6.14 -20.14 -31.12
CA ASP A 168 -5.85 -21.26 -30.23
C ASP A 168 -6.55 -20.99 -28.87
N GLU A 169 -7.75 -21.59 -28.73
CA GLU A 169 -8.55 -21.41 -27.53
C GLU A 169 -7.89 -22.03 -26.26
N ASP A 170 -7.22 -23.17 -26.40
CA ASP A 170 -6.55 -23.84 -25.29
C ASP A 170 -5.42 -22.96 -24.72
N LEU A 171 -4.68 -22.31 -25.61
CA LEU A 171 -3.64 -21.36 -25.23
C LEU A 171 -4.24 -20.12 -24.54
N ALA A 172 -5.32 -19.58 -25.09
CA ALA A 172 -6.00 -18.42 -24.51
C ALA A 172 -6.55 -18.74 -23.10
N TRP A 173 -7.13 -19.91 -22.90
CA TRP A 173 -7.59 -20.38 -21.59
C TRP A 173 -6.45 -20.57 -20.60
N LYS A 174 -5.31 -21.12 -21.01
CA LYS A 174 -4.13 -21.23 -20.14
C LYS A 174 -3.67 -19.87 -19.61
N ILE A 175 -3.70 -18.84 -20.46
CA ILE A 175 -3.38 -17.47 -20.04
C ILE A 175 -4.46 -16.91 -19.11
N GLU A 176 -5.75 -17.18 -19.41
CA GLU A 176 -6.85 -16.71 -18.59
C GLU A 176 -6.84 -17.32 -17.19
N GLU A 177 -6.32 -18.53 -17.03
CA GLU A 177 -6.16 -19.23 -15.74
C GLU A 177 -4.98 -18.74 -14.91
N ILE A 178 -4.07 -17.92 -15.46
CA ILE A 178 -2.97 -17.33 -14.68
C ILE A 178 -3.56 -16.48 -13.56
N LYS A 179 -3.15 -16.77 -12.33
CA LYS A 179 -3.62 -16.07 -11.13
C LYS A 179 -2.48 -15.35 -10.44
N LEU A 180 -2.75 -14.11 -10.05
CA LEU A 180 -1.90 -13.38 -9.14
C LEU A 180 -2.02 -14.02 -7.74
N THR A 181 -0.89 -14.43 -7.18
CA THR A 181 -0.77 -14.79 -5.77
C THR A 181 -0.11 -13.66 -5.00
N HIS A 182 -0.46 -13.51 -3.74
CA HIS A 182 0.07 -12.44 -2.90
C HIS A 182 1.61 -12.45 -2.88
N GLY A 183 2.21 -11.30 -3.12
CA GLY A 183 3.66 -11.12 -3.15
C GLY A 183 4.32 -11.34 -4.52
N ASN A 184 3.60 -11.84 -5.52
CA ASN A 184 4.15 -11.92 -6.87
C ASN A 184 4.31 -10.52 -7.47
N TYR A 185 5.49 -10.28 -8.02
CA TYR A 185 5.78 -9.02 -8.72
C TYR A 185 4.97 -8.91 -10.01
N TYR A 186 4.47 -7.71 -10.28
CA TYR A 186 3.92 -7.27 -11.57
C TYR A 186 4.33 -5.81 -11.82
N ASP A 187 4.38 -5.37 -13.08
CA ASP A 187 4.74 -3.99 -13.39
C ASP A 187 3.50 -3.08 -13.28
N TYR A 188 3.57 -2.06 -12.43
CA TYR A 188 2.49 -1.09 -12.20
C TYR A 188 2.08 -0.33 -13.47
N LYS A 189 2.96 -0.27 -14.48
CA LYS A 189 2.68 0.38 -15.77
C LYS A 189 1.50 -0.25 -16.51
N PHE A 190 1.20 -1.53 -16.23
CA PHE A 190 0.05 -2.21 -16.81
C PHE A 190 -1.28 -1.91 -16.09
N LEU A 191 -1.27 -1.26 -14.92
CA LEU A 191 -2.48 -1.01 -14.14
C LEU A 191 -3.54 -0.23 -14.92
N ASN A 192 -3.17 0.90 -15.54
CA ASN A 192 -4.13 1.68 -16.32
C ASN A 192 -4.73 0.90 -17.48
N THR A 193 -3.92 0.13 -18.17
CA THR A 193 -4.38 -0.68 -19.32
C THR A 193 -5.29 -1.81 -18.86
N ALA A 194 -4.96 -2.43 -17.71
CA ALA A 194 -5.80 -3.46 -17.10
C ALA A 194 -7.15 -2.87 -16.63
N VAL A 195 -7.15 -1.67 -16.04
CA VAL A 195 -8.39 -0.95 -15.69
C VAL A 195 -9.28 -0.77 -16.90
N GLU A 196 -8.75 -0.25 -18.02
CA GLU A 196 -9.53 -0.03 -19.22
C GLU A 196 -10.08 -1.35 -19.80
N MET A 197 -9.31 -2.42 -19.77
CA MET A 197 -9.78 -3.74 -20.24
C MET A 197 -10.92 -4.28 -19.35
N VAL A 198 -10.76 -4.21 -18.01
CA VAL A 198 -11.80 -4.68 -17.09
C VAL A 198 -13.06 -3.81 -17.16
N LEU A 199 -12.93 -2.49 -17.34
CA LEU A 199 -14.08 -1.61 -17.59
C LEU A 199 -14.83 -2.00 -18.86
N LEU A 200 -14.11 -2.32 -19.94
CA LEU A 200 -14.72 -2.80 -21.19
C LEU A 200 -15.52 -4.08 -20.99
N GLU A 201 -14.94 -5.04 -20.27
CA GLU A 201 -15.62 -6.31 -19.97
C GLU A 201 -16.88 -6.11 -19.11
N GLU A 202 -16.81 -5.26 -18.08
CA GLU A 202 -17.96 -5.00 -17.22
C GLU A 202 -19.08 -4.27 -17.97
N GLU A 203 -18.74 -3.29 -18.78
CA GLU A 203 -19.71 -2.60 -19.63
C GLU A 203 -20.36 -3.55 -20.64
N ALA A 204 -19.58 -4.43 -21.26
CA ALA A 204 -20.06 -5.46 -22.18
C ALA A 204 -21.02 -6.44 -21.51
N ARG A 205 -20.86 -6.69 -20.21
CA ARG A 205 -21.79 -7.52 -19.40
C ARG A 205 -23.04 -6.78 -18.94
N GLY A 206 -23.25 -5.55 -19.40
CA GLY A 206 -24.43 -4.73 -19.07
C GLY A 206 -24.25 -3.84 -17.83
N ASN A 207 -23.07 -3.78 -17.24
CA ASN A 207 -22.79 -2.90 -16.10
C ASN A 207 -22.38 -1.49 -16.57
N ALA A 208 -23.30 -0.78 -17.22
CA ALA A 208 -23.04 0.52 -17.86
C ALA A 208 -22.57 1.62 -16.86
N ARG A 209 -22.86 1.47 -15.55
CA ARG A 209 -22.51 2.47 -14.53
C ARG A 209 -21.20 2.16 -13.81
N ILE A 210 -20.45 1.16 -14.23
CA ILE A 210 -19.21 0.77 -13.53
C ILE A 210 -18.21 1.93 -13.42
N ARG A 211 -18.10 2.77 -14.46
CA ARG A 211 -17.22 3.95 -14.44
C ARG A 211 -17.62 4.98 -13.38
N GLU A 212 -18.92 5.19 -13.19
CA GLU A 212 -19.42 6.08 -12.14
C GLU A 212 -19.08 5.55 -10.76
N PHE A 213 -19.31 4.25 -10.52
CA PHE A 213 -19.02 3.60 -9.24
C PHE A 213 -17.53 3.51 -8.93
N THR A 214 -16.67 3.50 -9.93
CA THR A 214 -15.21 3.39 -9.75
C THR A 214 -14.48 4.72 -9.85
N SER A 215 -15.15 5.83 -10.15
CA SER A 215 -14.52 7.12 -10.44
C SER A 215 -13.57 7.62 -9.35
N THR A 216 -13.98 7.58 -8.08
CA THR A 216 -13.13 7.98 -6.95
C THR A 216 -11.88 7.11 -6.84
N MET A 217 -12.07 5.81 -6.98
CA MET A 217 -10.97 4.84 -6.95
C MET A 217 -9.98 5.08 -8.11
N LEU A 218 -10.47 5.38 -9.31
CA LEU A 218 -9.63 5.67 -10.48
C LEU A 218 -8.85 6.99 -10.31
N THR A 219 -9.44 8.00 -9.68
CA THR A 219 -8.73 9.24 -9.33
C THR A 219 -7.58 8.96 -8.34
N ARG A 220 -7.79 8.09 -7.35
CA ARG A 220 -6.74 7.68 -6.42
C ARG A 220 -5.67 6.81 -7.09
N LEU A 221 -6.06 5.99 -8.05
CA LEU A 221 -5.09 5.25 -8.86
C LEU A 221 -4.22 6.19 -9.70
N ASP A 222 -4.79 7.22 -10.29
CA ASP A 222 -4.03 8.24 -11.02
C ASP A 222 -3.05 8.97 -10.08
N PHE A 223 -3.48 9.31 -8.87
CA PHE A 223 -2.57 9.83 -7.83
C PHE A 223 -1.42 8.85 -7.55
N PHE A 224 -1.71 7.57 -7.36
CA PHE A 224 -0.67 6.55 -7.17
C PHE A 224 0.32 6.52 -8.34
N LEU A 225 -0.18 6.56 -9.58
CA LEU A 225 0.66 6.40 -10.77
C LEU A 225 1.53 7.62 -11.08
N ASN A 226 1.05 8.82 -10.79
CA ASN A 226 1.65 10.06 -11.26
C ASN A 226 2.25 10.95 -10.17
N ASN A 227 1.84 10.79 -8.90
CA ASN A 227 2.35 11.64 -7.83
C ASN A 227 3.70 11.13 -7.29
N ASN A 228 4.64 12.04 -7.05
CA ASN A 228 5.94 11.74 -6.49
C ASN A 228 5.87 11.25 -5.04
N GLU A 229 4.82 11.58 -4.29
CA GLU A 229 4.63 11.09 -2.93
C GLU A 229 4.51 9.56 -2.84
N CYS A 230 4.02 8.90 -3.92
CA CYS A 230 3.91 7.45 -4.01
C CYS A 230 5.12 6.79 -4.70
N ARG A 231 6.17 7.55 -5.03
CA ARG A 231 7.32 7.03 -5.76
C ARG A 231 8.02 5.90 -5.00
N PHE A 232 8.17 6.02 -3.69
CA PHE A 232 8.77 5.00 -2.84
C PHE A 232 8.00 3.67 -2.84
N MET A 233 6.74 3.67 -3.27
CA MET A 233 5.95 2.45 -3.45
C MET A 233 6.13 1.84 -4.85
N ARG A 234 6.28 2.67 -5.88
CA ARG A 234 6.36 2.23 -7.28
C ARG A 234 7.76 1.83 -7.71
N GLU A 235 8.76 2.59 -7.29
CA GLU A 235 10.13 2.48 -7.78
C GLU A 235 11.02 1.94 -6.68
N SER A 236 11.17 0.63 -6.63
CA SER A 236 12.18 -0.03 -5.80
C SER A 236 13.37 -0.39 -6.68
N GLU A 237 14.57 -0.11 -6.21
CA GLU A 237 15.80 -0.54 -6.89
C GLU A 237 15.90 -2.07 -6.94
N GLN A 238 15.25 -2.73 -6.00
CA GLN A 238 15.28 -4.16 -5.80
C GLN A 238 13.88 -4.77 -5.92
N LYS A 239 13.78 -5.93 -6.56
CA LYS A 239 12.57 -6.74 -6.57
C LYS A 239 12.68 -7.80 -5.47
N TYR A 240 11.66 -7.88 -4.63
CA TYR A 240 11.59 -8.86 -3.56
C TYR A 240 10.65 -9.99 -3.97
N ASP A 241 11.10 -11.23 -3.86
CA ASP A 241 10.29 -12.40 -4.23
C ASP A 241 9.09 -12.62 -3.31
N ASN A 242 9.20 -12.15 -2.06
CA ASN A 242 8.15 -12.27 -1.05
C ASN A 242 8.38 -11.31 0.13
N THR A 243 7.39 -11.21 1.00
CA THR A 243 7.44 -10.38 2.22
C THR A 243 8.60 -10.72 3.14
N SER A 244 8.96 -12.01 3.27
CA SER A 244 10.08 -12.42 4.15
C SER A 244 11.42 -11.92 3.64
N THR A 245 11.64 -11.94 2.33
CA THR A 245 12.85 -11.39 1.70
C THR A 245 12.91 -9.87 1.88
N TYR A 246 11.78 -9.18 1.68
CA TYR A 246 11.67 -7.75 1.93
C TYR A 246 12.01 -7.38 3.39
N LEU A 247 11.41 -8.08 4.38
CA LEU A 247 11.68 -7.82 5.78
C LEU A 247 13.13 -8.10 6.18
N ARG A 248 13.74 -9.12 5.60
CA ARG A 248 15.15 -9.44 5.86
C ARG A 248 16.09 -8.38 5.31
N GLU A 249 15.85 -7.89 4.10
CA GLU A 249 16.75 -6.94 3.43
C GLU A 249 16.56 -5.50 3.91
N MET A 250 15.31 -5.07 4.11
CA MET A 250 15.03 -3.71 4.59
C MET A 250 15.17 -3.56 6.10
N PHE A 251 14.73 -4.55 6.88
CA PHE A 251 14.64 -4.43 8.34
C PHE A 251 15.54 -5.40 9.09
N HIS A 252 16.36 -6.20 8.38
CA HIS A 252 17.22 -7.22 8.97
C HIS A 252 16.47 -8.21 9.87
N ILE A 253 15.16 -8.33 9.72
CA ILE A 253 14.32 -9.27 10.46
C ILE A 253 14.47 -10.66 9.85
N GLY A 254 14.96 -11.62 10.66
CA GLY A 254 15.24 -12.99 10.20
C GLY A 254 16.61 -13.15 9.52
N ALA A 255 17.48 -12.15 9.56
CA ALA A 255 18.86 -12.28 9.17
C ALA A 255 19.69 -13.03 10.24
N ASN A 256 20.64 -13.83 9.80
CA ASN A 256 21.52 -14.57 10.72
C ASN A 256 22.55 -13.65 11.41
N GLU A 257 22.85 -12.50 10.82
CA GLU A 257 23.77 -11.50 11.35
C GLU A 257 22.95 -10.28 11.81
N GLN A 258 22.97 -10.01 13.09
CA GLN A 258 22.35 -8.81 13.68
C GLN A 258 23.33 -7.64 13.61
N ASN A 259 23.39 -6.99 12.45
CA ASN A 259 24.27 -5.84 12.29
C ASN A 259 23.66 -4.52 12.73
N ASN A 260 22.32 -4.42 12.81
CA ASN A 260 21.64 -3.18 13.19
C ASN A 260 20.58 -3.43 14.28
N GLN A 261 20.67 -2.64 15.34
CA GLN A 261 19.78 -2.75 16.49
C GLN A 261 18.59 -1.79 16.39
N LEU A 262 18.76 -0.67 15.69
CA LEU A 262 17.74 0.36 15.52
C LEU A 262 17.60 0.73 14.04
N ILE A 263 16.36 0.74 13.57
CA ILE A 263 15.99 1.20 12.22
C ILE A 263 14.99 2.34 12.39
N THR A 264 15.33 3.50 11.87
CA THR A 264 14.48 4.69 11.93
C THR A 264 13.98 5.04 10.54
N ILE A 265 12.68 5.24 10.39
CA ILE A 265 12.05 5.71 9.16
C ILE A 265 11.57 7.13 9.40
N ASP A 266 12.23 8.12 8.80
CA ASP A 266 11.77 9.51 8.83
C ASP A 266 10.59 9.67 7.85
N SER A 267 9.41 9.81 8.41
CA SER A 267 8.15 9.99 7.67
C SER A 267 7.60 11.41 7.72
N SER A 268 8.41 12.39 8.09
CA SER A 268 8.00 13.79 8.29
C SER A 268 7.38 14.42 7.04
N GLU A 269 7.84 14.02 5.85
CA GLU A 269 7.37 14.54 4.57
C GLU A 269 6.25 13.72 3.92
N VAL A 270 5.80 12.64 4.55
CA VAL A 270 4.75 11.77 4.01
C VAL A 270 3.36 12.30 4.39
N GLY A 271 2.47 12.41 3.40
CA GLY A 271 1.08 12.80 3.64
C GLY A 271 0.35 11.83 4.59
N THR A 272 -0.61 12.33 5.36
CA THR A 272 -1.26 11.57 6.45
C THR A 272 -1.86 10.25 5.99
N ASP A 273 -2.56 10.22 4.85
CA ASP A 273 -3.21 9.01 4.31
C ASP A 273 -2.18 7.94 3.93
N VAL A 274 -1.09 8.38 3.28
CA VAL A 274 0.00 7.48 2.85
C VAL A 274 0.79 7.01 4.07
N LEU A 275 0.98 7.86 5.08
CA LEU A 275 1.65 7.51 6.32
C LEU A 275 0.90 6.42 7.10
N GLU A 276 -0.43 6.57 7.25
CA GLU A 276 -1.27 5.57 7.91
C GLU A 276 -1.21 4.22 7.20
N LEU A 277 -1.29 4.22 5.87
CA LEU A 277 -1.14 3.02 5.07
C LEU A 277 0.25 2.40 5.25
N MET A 278 1.31 3.18 5.06
CA MET A 278 2.71 2.72 5.14
C MET A 278 3.00 2.06 6.48
N THR A 279 2.66 2.73 7.58
CA THR A 279 2.91 2.22 8.92
C THR A 279 2.09 0.97 9.22
N SER A 280 0.83 0.92 8.78
CA SER A 280 -0.04 -0.23 8.95
C SER A 280 0.43 -1.44 8.15
N VAL A 281 0.81 -1.25 6.88
CA VAL A 281 1.28 -2.34 6.00
C VAL A 281 2.59 -2.93 6.51
N VAL A 282 3.58 -2.09 6.86
CA VAL A 282 4.86 -2.57 7.40
C VAL A 282 4.63 -3.34 8.72
N SER A 283 3.81 -2.79 9.61
CA SER A 283 3.50 -3.43 10.89
C SER A 283 2.77 -4.76 10.71
N ARG A 284 1.84 -4.86 9.74
CA ARG A 284 1.17 -6.12 9.39
C ARG A 284 2.18 -7.14 8.85
N MET A 285 3.06 -6.74 7.94
CA MET A 285 4.07 -7.65 7.39
C MET A 285 4.96 -8.22 8.49
N ILE A 286 5.41 -7.39 9.42
CA ILE A 286 6.20 -7.83 10.58
C ILE A 286 5.38 -8.76 11.49
N TYR A 287 4.12 -8.42 11.76
CA TYR A 287 3.23 -9.23 12.59
C TYR A 287 3.01 -10.61 11.96
N ASP A 288 2.66 -10.68 10.67
CA ASP A 288 2.42 -11.94 9.96
C ASP A 288 3.68 -12.81 9.94
N TYR A 289 4.83 -12.22 9.63
CA TYR A 289 6.12 -12.91 9.68
C TYR A 289 6.42 -13.48 11.07
N ARG A 290 6.20 -12.69 12.14
CA ARG A 290 6.43 -13.15 13.51
C ARG A 290 5.46 -14.22 13.94
N LYS A 291 4.21 -14.16 13.48
CA LYS A 291 3.18 -15.15 13.74
C LYS A 291 3.50 -16.52 13.16
N GLU A 292 4.13 -16.57 12.00
CA GLU A 292 4.54 -17.82 11.35
C GLU A 292 5.68 -18.54 12.08
N LYS A 293 6.48 -17.84 12.89
CA LYS A 293 7.59 -18.43 13.63
C LYS A 293 7.08 -19.33 14.78
N ILE A 294 7.74 -20.49 14.96
CA ILE A 294 7.37 -21.51 15.94
C ILE A 294 8.53 -21.80 16.89
N GLY A 295 8.23 -22.15 18.14
CA GLY A 295 9.21 -22.63 19.10
C GLY A 295 10.32 -21.63 19.46
N PRO A 296 11.60 -22.06 19.49
CA PRO A 296 12.74 -21.19 19.84
C PRO A 296 12.89 -19.99 18.94
N ASP A 297 12.67 -20.15 17.63
CA ASP A 297 12.85 -19.08 16.63
C ASP A 297 11.95 -17.87 16.90
N ARG A 298 10.79 -18.10 17.53
CA ARG A 298 9.90 -17.02 17.94
C ARG A 298 10.51 -16.13 19.02
N ARG A 299 11.40 -16.64 19.85
CA ARG A 299 11.99 -15.95 20.99
C ARG A 299 13.32 -15.28 20.68
N GLN A 300 14.02 -15.73 19.64
CA GLN A 300 15.41 -15.33 19.36
C GLN A 300 15.57 -13.88 18.88
N GLN A 301 14.57 -13.31 18.23
CA GLN A 301 14.62 -11.93 17.71
C GLN A 301 13.36 -11.18 18.10
N PRO A 302 13.26 -10.66 19.34
CA PRO A 302 12.15 -9.78 19.70
C PRO A 302 12.20 -8.50 18.87
N VAL A 303 11.06 -8.09 18.33
CA VAL A 303 10.93 -6.86 17.56
C VAL A 303 10.10 -5.86 18.37
N HIS A 304 10.59 -4.63 18.48
CA HIS A 304 9.89 -3.51 19.08
C HIS A 304 9.52 -2.52 17.98
N LEU A 305 8.25 -2.26 17.81
CA LEU A 305 7.74 -1.18 16.95
C LEU A 305 7.58 0.06 17.79
N LEU A 306 8.42 1.06 17.56
CA LEU A 306 8.34 2.35 18.22
C LEU A 306 7.61 3.31 17.30
N LEU A 307 6.47 3.83 17.76
CA LEU A 307 5.61 4.74 17.03
C LEU A 307 5.65 6.10 17.71
N ASP A 308 6.33 7.04 17.08
CA ASP A 308 6.35 8.43 17.53
C ASP A 308 5.13 9.19 16.97
N GLU A 309 4.64 10.17 17.74
CA GLU A 309 3.40 10.90 17.44
C GLU A 309 2.22 9.97 17.06
N ALA A 310 2.07 8.91 17.85
CA ALA A 310 1.17 7.80 17.56
C ALA A 310 -0.30 8.20 17.40
N HIS A 311 -0.71 9.36 17.92
CA HIS A 311 -2.04 9.93 17.71
C HIS A 311 -2.33 10.22 16.22
N ARG A 312 -1.33 10.22 15.33
CA ARG A 312 -1.53 10.38 13.90
C ARG A 312 -2.12 9.12 13.24
N TYR A 313 -1.88 7.93 13.79
CA TYR A 313 -2.28 6.64 13.19
C TYR A 313 -2.90 5.61 14.16
N ILE A 314 -2.94 5.90 15.48
CA ILE A 314 -3.64 5.10 16.48
C ILE A 314 -4.69 5.97 17.18
N ARG A 315 -5.74 6.35 16.50
CA ARG A 315 -6.75 7.30 17.00
C ARG A 315 -7.93 6.59 17.66
N LYS A 316 -8.53 7.23 18.69
CA LYS A 316 -9.65 6.69 19.46
C LYS A 316 -10.91 6.47 18.63
N ASP A 317 -11.34 7.47 17.88
CA ASP A 317 -12.63 7.47 17.16
C ASP A 317 -12.46 7.56 15.65
N ALA A 318 -11.32 7.13 15.14
CA ALA A 318 -11.04 7.22 13.73
C ALA A 318 -11.69 6.09 12.94
N GLN A 319 -12.28 6.43 11.82
CA GLN A 319 -12.43 5.47 10.75
C GLN A 319 -11.04 5.26 10.18
N TYR A 320 -10.42 4.13 10.54
CA TYR A 320 -9.15 3.75 9.96
C TYR A 320 -9.31 3.46 8.47
N ILE A 321 -8.28 3.77 7.72
CA ILE A 321 -8.22 3.40 6.30
C ILE A 321 -8.42 1.89 6.15
N LEU A 322 -7.78 1.10 7.03
CA LEU A 322 -7.97 -0.36 7.11
C LEU A 322 -9.05 -0.69 8.13
N ARG A 323 -9.90 -1.69 7.83
CA ARG A 323 -10.97 -2.15 8.72
C ARG A 323 -10.51 -2.62 10.09
N GLU A 324 -9.36 -3.30 10.14
CA GLU A 324 -8.74 -3.75 11.38
C GLU A 324 -7.49 -2.92 11.64
N ASN A 325 -7.44 -2.25 12.78
CA ASN A 325 -6.23 -1.55 13.18
C ASN A 325 -5.17 -2.57 13.64
N ILE A 326 -4.11 -2.68 12.86
CA ILE A 326 -3.02 -3.62 13.14
C ILE A 326 -2.34 -3.35 14.49
N PHE A 327 -2.27 -2.10 14.93
CA PHE A 327 -1.65 -1.74 16.21
C PHE A 327 -2.49 -2.23 17.40
N GLU A 328 -3.81 -2.19 17.31
CA GLU A 328 -4.68 -2.81 18.31
C GLU A 328 -4.51 -4.33 18.37
N LYS A 329 -4.33 -4.97 17.23
CA LYS A 329 -4.04 -6.39 17.15
C LYS A 329 -2.69 -6.74 17.76
N ILE A 330 -1.66 -5.96 17.44
CA ILE A 330 -0.32 -6.12 18.04
C ILE A 330 -0.37 -5.89 19.54
N ALA A 331 -1.08 -4.86 20.01
CA ALA A 331 -1.21 -4.60 21.45
C ALA A 331 -1.83 -5.79 22.19
N ARG A 332 -2.89 -6.40 21.64
CA ARG A 332 -3.57 -7.57 22.26
C ARG A 332 -2.77 -8.87 22.18
N GLU A 333 -2.08 -9.13 21.07
CA GLU A 333 -1.54 -10.45 20.77
C GLU A 333 -0.03 -10.49 20.52
N GLY A 334 0.60 -9.35 20.23
CA GLY A 334 1.99 -9.28 19.79
C GLY A 334 2.98 -9.97 20.73
N ARG A 335 2.75 -9.90 22.05
CA ARG A 335 3.57 -10.59 23.05
C ARG A 335 3.72 -12.08 22.78
N LYS A 336 2.70 -12.75 22.23
CA LYS A 336 2.73 -14.18 21.89
C LYS A 336 3.75 -14.47 20.79
N TYR A 337 4.06 -13.47 19.98
CA TYR A 337 4.92 -13.57 18.80
C TYR A 337 6.25 -12.83 18.96
N SER A 338 6.58 -12.40 20.21
CA SER A 338 7.74 -11.58 20.52
C SER A 338 7.79 -10.28 19.70
N LEU A 339 6.63 -9.69 19.50
CA LEU A 339 6.42 -8.39 18.86
C LEU A 339 5.82 -7.45 19.90
N PHE A 340 6.49 -6.34 20.15
CA PHE A 340 6.14 -5.38 21.17
C PHE A 340 5.91 -4.00 20.58
N LEU A 341 4.98 -3.26 21.18
CA LEU A 341 4.61 -1.92 20.76
C LEU A 341 5.10 -0.90 21.80
N VAL A 342 5.80 0.12 21.34
CA VAL A 342 6.16 1.30 22.11
C VAL A 342 5.48 2.49 21.46
N VAL A 343 4.67 3.21 22.23
CA VAL A 343 3.83 4.30 21.74
C VAL A 343 4.26 5.59 22.40
N SER A 344 4.64 6.59 21.62
CA SER A 344 4.94 7.96 22.07
C SER A 344 3.88 8.91 21.53
N SER A 345 3.32 9.75 22.39
CA SER A 345 2.31 10.74 22.01
C SER A 345 2.26 11.89 22.99
N GLN A 346 2.02 13.10 22.46
CA GLN A 346 1.74 14.29 23.25
C GLN A 346 0.25 14.39 23.63
N ARG A 347 -0.61 13.54 23.06
CA ARG A 347 -2.07 13.57 23.20
C ARG A 347 -2.64 12.20 23.58
N PRO A 348 -2.43 11.74 24.82
CA PRO A 348 -2.88 10.41 25.24
C PRO A 348 -4.41 10.24 25.15
N SER A 349 -5.20 11.29 25.29
CA SER A 349 -6.66 11.23 25.18
C SER A 349 -7.17 10.97 23.78
N GLU A 350 -6.36 11.19 22.76
CA GLU A 350 -6.71 10.93 21.35
C GLU A 350 -6.34 9.50 20.91
N LEU A 351 -5.56 8.77 21.71
CA LEU A 351 -5.14 7.40 21.39
C LEU A 351 -6.24 6.37 21.62
N SER A 352 -6.20 5.27 20.87
CA SER A 352 -7.11 4.14 21.05
C SER A 352 -7.08 3.59 22.47
N ASP A 353 -8.24 3.52 23.13
CA ASP A 353 -8.40 2.93 24.46
C ASP A 353 -7.96 1.46 24.47
N THR A 354 -8.15 0.75 23.35
CA THR A 354 -7.70 -0.63 23.20
C THR A 354 -6.18 -0.74 23.31
N VAL A 355 -5.44 0.12 22.62
CA VAL A 355 -3.96 0.09 22.68
C VAL A 355 -3.49 0.48 24.07
N LEU A 356 -3.99 1.56 24.62
CA LEU A 356 -3.56 2.05 25.92
C LEU A 356 -3.88 1.09 27.07
N SER A 357 -5.04 0.41 27.03
CA SER A 357 -5.39 -0.59 28.05
C SER A 357 -4.49 -1.83 28.03
N GLN A 358 -3.79 -2.09 26.92
CA GLN A 358 -2.84 -3.20 26.79
C GLN A 358 -1.39 -2.78 27.11
N CYS A 359 -1.11 -1.49 27.30
CA CYS A 359 0.20 -1.03 27.73
C CYS A 359 0.48 -1.49 29.17
N ALA A 360 1.61 -2.18 29.33
CA ALA A 360 2.02 -2.72 30.63
C ALA A 360 2.74 -1.67 31.49
N ASN A 361 3.36 -0.67 30.87
CA ASN A 361 4.17 0.34 31.53
C ASN A 361 3.92 1.71 30.91
N PHE A 362 3.99 2.73 31.74
CA PHE A 362 3.78 4.12 31.36
C PHE A 362 4.91 4.99 31.85
N ILE A 363 5.38 5.90 31.01
CA ILE A 363 6.31 6.97 31.33
C ILE A 363 5.62 8.27 30.95
N VAL A 364 5.24 9.08 31.94
CA VAL A 364 4.46 10.29 31.74
C VAL A 364 5.31 11.51 32.13
N HIS A 365 5.66 12.31 31.14
CA HIS A 365 6.26 13.61 31.31
C HIS A 365 5.21 14.67 31.66
N ARG A 366 5.63 15.93 31.80
CA ARG A 366 4.73 17.03 32.10
C ARG A 366 3.59 17.14 31.10
N ILE A 367 2.36 17.13 31.62
CA ILE A 367 1.12 17.37 30.85
C ILE A 367 0.39 18.54 31.47
N GLN A 368 -0.06 19.49 30.65
CA GLN A 368 -0.81 20.68 31.10
C GLN A 368 -2.29 20.62 30.72
N ASN A 369 -2.62 19.90 29.65
CA ASN A 369 -4.00 19.78 29.15
C ASN A 369 -4.85 18.97 30.15
N GLU A 370 -5.96 19.53 30.58
CA GLU A 370 -6.89 18.91 31.54
C GLU A 370 -7.53 17.61 31.01
N VAL A 371 -7.77 17.52 29.72
CA VAL A 371 -8.37 16.30 29.10
C VAL A 371 -7.39 15.14 29.17
N ASP A 372 -6.15 15.38 28.80
CA ASP A 372 -5.08 14.39 28.84
C ASP A 372 -4.73 13.97 30.27
N LEU A 373 -4.75 14.92 31.21
CA LEU A 373 -4.55 14.63 32.62
C LEU A 373 -5.65 13.74 33.21
N LYS A 374 -6.92 14.00 32.90
CA LYS A 374 -8.04 13.12 33.30
C LYS A 374 -7.87 11.71 32.75
N TYR A 375 -7.36 11.59 31.52
CA TYR A 375 -7.09 10.30 30.92
C TYR A 375 -5.97 9.55 31.67
N VAL A 376 -4.84 10.22 31.95
CA VAL A 376 -3.73 9.64 32.72
C VAL A 376 -4.20 9.26 34.12
N TYR A 377 -5.03 10.09 34.76
CA TYR A 377 -5.63 9.79 36.06
C TYR A 377 -6.43 8.48 36.04
N ALA A 378 -7.20 8.23 34.97
CA ALA A 378 -8.03 7.03 34.86
C ALA A 378 -7.21 5.73 34.74
N ILE A 379 -5.96 5.80 34.26
CA ILE A 379 -5.08 4.61 34.07
C ILE A 379 -4.09 4.42 35.25
N LEU A 380 -3.97 5.38 36.16
CA LEU A 380 -3.12 5.24 37.33
C LEU A 380 -3.65 4.19 38.30
N PRO A 381 -2.81 3.22 38.75
CA PRO A 381 -3.26 2.09 39.60
C PRO A 381 -3.64 2.49 41.01
N TYR A 382 -3.22 3.68 41.48
CA TYR A 382 -3.48 4.19 42.82
C TYR A 382 -4.01 5.61 42.76
N PHE A 383 -5.13 5.85 43.45
CA PHE A 383 -5.73 7.17 43.59
C PHE A 383 -4.87 8.08 44.49
N SER A 384 -4.19 9.05 43.90
CA SER A 384 -3.58 10.14 44.62
C SER A 384 -3.61 11.40 43.79
N GLU A 385 -4.32 12.42 44.25
CA GLU A 385 -4.31 13.76 43.65
C GLU A 385 -2.89 14.34 43.62
N ASP A 386 -2.02 13.88 44.53
CA ASP A 386 -0.63 14.25 44.57
C ASP A 386 0.13 13.92 43.27
N PHE A 387 -0.16 12.79 42.62
CA PHE A 387 0.51 12.44 41.38
C PHE A 387 0.13 13.33 40.22
N ILE A 388 -1.13 13.73 40.11
CA ILE A 388 -1.58 14.68 39.08
C ILE A 388 -0.94 16.05 39.29
N THR A 389 -0.86 16.52 40.55
CA THR A 389 -0.18 17.76 40.89
C THR A 389 1.30 17.68 40.51
N LYS A 390 1.96 16.56 40.78
CA LYS A 390 3.35 16.32 40.40
C LYS A 390 3.56 16.33 38.88
N ILE A 391 2.68 15.67 38.12
CA ILE A 391 2.75 15.70 36.65
C ILE A 391 2.62 17.12 36.09
N LYS A 392 1.67 17.93 36.62
CA LYS A 392 1.51 19.34 36.23
C LYS A 392 2.73 20.19 36.52
N GLN A 393 3.39 19.94 37.64
CA GLN A 393 4.51 20.73 38.16
C GLN A 393 5.89 20.20 37.74
N SER A 394 5.96 19.04 37.08
CA SER A 394 7.23 18.43 36.65
C SER A 394 8.05 19.42 35.81
N VAL A 395 9.33 19.46 36.08
CA VAL A 395 10.30 20.24 35.29
C VAL A 395 10.79 19.40 34.08
N PRO A 396 11.42 20.04 33.10
CA PRO A 396 12.01 19.29 31.97
C PRO A 396 12.94 18.18 32.45
N GLY A 397 12.78 16.99 31.90
CA GLY A 397 13.53 15.78 32.27
C GLY A 397 12.91 14.97 33.42
N GLU A 398 11.92 15.49 34.17
CA GLU A 398 11.17 14.66 35.12
C GLU A 398 10.07 13.85 34.43
N ALA A 399 9.83 12.66 34.99
CA ALA A 399 8.77 11.77 34.55
C ALA A 399 8.16 10.98 35.71
N LEU A 400 6.87 10.63 35.59
CA LEU A 400 6.22 9.65 36.43
C LEU A 400 6.24 8.28 35.70
N ILE A 401 6.81 7.26 36.33
CA ILE A 401 6.84 5.89 35.82
C ILE A 401 5.91 5.03 36.68
N PHE A 402 5.04 4.24 36.00
CA PHE A 402 4.16 3.28 36.65
C PHE A 402 3.83 2.11 35.74
N GLY A 403 3.36 1.02 36.30
CA GLY A 403 3.03 -0.22 35.60
C GLY A 403 3.84 -1.42 36.12
N ASN A 404 4.02 -2.43 35.30
CA ASN A 404 4.64 -3.69 35.72
C ASN A 404 6.17 -3.59 35.98
N CYS A 405 6.82 -2.55 35.46
CA CYS A 405 8.26 -2.36 35.61
C CYS A 405 8.66 -1.83 37.01
N VAL A 406 7.72 -1.30 37.77
CA VAL A 406 7.96 -0.72 39.11
C VAL A 406 6.89 -1.15 40.09
N PRO A 407 7.22 -1.38 41.39
CA PRO A 407 6.25 -1.85 42.38
C PRO A 407 5.19 -0.79 42.77
N MET A 408 5.48 0.47 42.54
CA MET A 408 4.58 1.61 42.79
C MET A 408 4.94 2.76 41.84
N PRO A 409 4.05 3.73 41.61
CA PRO A 409 4.37 4.91 40.82
C PRO A 409 5.56 5.66 41.38
N LEU A 410 6.55 5.94 40.56
CA LEU A 410 7.79 6.62 40.95
C LEU A 410 7.98 7.88 40.10
N GLN A 411 8.29 8.99 40.78
CA GLN A 411 8.80 10.18 40.10
C GLN A 411 10.30 10.04 39.93
N VAL A 412 10.80 10.23 38.73
CA VAL A 412 12.20 10.03 38.36
C VAL A 412 12.73 11.24 37.60
N GLN A 413 14.03 11.51 37.75
CA GLN A 413 14.76 12.40 36.87
C GLN A 413 15.37 11.56 35.75
N VAL A 414 14.95 11.81 34.53
CA VAL A 414 15.52 11.15 33.32
C VAL A 414 16.91 11.73 33.06
N ILE A 415 17.90 10.87 32.94
CA ILE A 415 19.26 11.27 32.60
C ILE A 415 19.28 11.74 31.15
N GLN A 416 19.99 12.84 30.88
CA GLN A 416 20.16 13.34 29.51
C GLN A 416 20.78 12.26 28.61
N ALA A 417 20.22 12.08 27.41
CA ALA A 417 20.73 11.11 26.48
C ALA A 417 22.17 11.45 26.05
N LYS A 418 22.98 10.41 25.83
CA LYS A 418 24.33 10.53 25.30
C LYS A 418 24.50 9.57 24.12
N PRO A 419 24.86 10.07 22.92
CA PRO A 419 25.11 11.48 22.56
C PRO A 419 23.88 12.36 22.69
N ASP A 420 24.07 13.67 22.77
CA ASP A 420 22.98 14.63 22.84
C ASP A 420 22.09 14.50 21.60
N PRO A 421 20.75 14.49 21.76
CA PRO A 421 19.85 14.46 20.63
C PRO A 421 20.03 15.74 19.80
N ASN A 422 20.08 15.58 18.47
CA ASN A 422 20.22 16.70 17.53
C ASN A 422 18.93 17.55 17.38
N SER A 423 18.03 17.49 18.34
CA SER A 423 16.81 18.30 18.38
C SER A 423 17.16 19.71 18.84
N LYS A 424 17.45 20.61 17.91
CA LYS A 424 17.60 22.04 18.22
C LYS A 424 16.24 22.70 18.13
N ASN A 425 15.70 23.11 19.26
CA ASN A 425 14.66 24.13 19.26
C ASN A 425 15.27 25.43 18.77
N CYS A 426 14.50 26.19 17.95
CA CYS A 426 14.87 27.55 17.59
C CYS A 426 15.14 28.33 18.90
N ASN A 427 16.34 28.90 19.03
CA ASN A 427 16.65 29.81 20.16
C ASN A 427 16.15 31.19 19.80
N VAL A 428 14.90 31.47 20.14
CA VAL A 428 14.21 32.74 19.82
C VAL A 428 15.03 33.95 20.29
N GLU A 429 15.70 33.85 21.43
CA GLU A 429 16.52 34.96 21.94
C GLU A 429 17.73 35.21 21.06
N GLU A 430 18.44 34.18 20.61
CA GLU A 430 19.61 34.35 19.74
C GLU A 430 19.22 34.74 18.31
N GLU A 431 18.11 34.24 17.78
CA GLU A 431 17.74 34.50 16.41
C GLU A 431 16.96 35.80 16.20
N TRP A 432 16.11 36.19 17.16
CA TRP A 432 15.37 37.46 17.07
C TRP A 432 16.16 38.68 17.46
N PHE A 433 17.13 38.50 18.35
CA PHE A 433 17.95 39.61 18.87
C PHE A 433 19.40 39.58 18.36
N ARG A 434 19.67 38.89 17.26
CA ARG A 434 20.95 39.02 16.56
C ARG A 434 21.13 40.51 16.18
N GLN A 435 22.04 41.20 16.90
CA GLN A 435 22.46 42.50 16.46
C GLN A 435 23.08 42.39 15.07
N GLN A 436 22.56 43.16 14.11
CA GLN A 436 23.08 43.30 12.74
C GLN A 436 24.52 43.82 12.75
#